data_15494625911c48bc16b5a4919af341b4
#
_entry.id   15494625911c48bc16b5a4919af341b4
#
_cell.length_a   1.000
_cell.length_b   1.000
_cell.length_c   1.000
_cell.angle_alpha   90.00
_cell.angle_beta   90.00
_cell.angle_gamma   90.00
#
_symmetry.space_group_name_H-M   'P 1'
#
loop_
_entity.id
_entity.type
_entity.pdbx_description
1 polymer ?
#
loop_
_entity_poly.entity_id
_entity_poly.type
_entity_poly.pdbx_seq_one_letter_code
_entity_poly.pdbx_strand_id
1 'polypeptide(L)'
;MTIIVFLLIISFLIFVHELGHLLAAKWANVKVENFSIGFGPKLFKFNLGETEYSLSLLPLGGYVKMQGENINEISDNKTIDPKRSFDNLPIYKKQIILFAGPLMNLIIPFILFPLIFINGIDSPKYLEDKMVIGSINIDDNRFNEFKLDSEFISINDIKINNWNDFFNIDNDELNKKLNIGYIF
;
A
#
# COMPACT_ATOMS: atom_id res chain seq x y z
N MET A 1 -15.96 -7.65 -8.94
CA MET A 1 -15.00 -7.91 -7.83
C MET A 1 -14.04 -6.74 -7.59
N THR A 2 -13.43 -6.13 -8.58
CA THR A 2 -12.42 -5.07 -8.46
C THR A 2 -12.87 -3.86 -7.62
N ILE A 3 -14.09 -3.37 -7.81
CA ILE A 3 -14.62 -2.21 -7.06
C ILE A 3 -14.75 -2.52 -5.58
N ILE A 4 -15.22 -3.72 -5.21
CA ILE A 4 -15.37 -4.11 -3.80
C ILE A 4 -14.00 -4.18 -3.12
N VAL A 5 -13.02 -4.81 -3.77
CA VAL A 5 -11.64 -4.90 -3.24
C VAL A 5 -11.04 -3.51 -3.08
N PHE A 6 -11.23 -2.63 -4.07
CA PHE A 6 -10.78 -1.25 -4.02
C PHE A 6 -11.38 -0.49 -2.83
N LEU A 7 -12.70 -0.60 -2.61
CA LEU A 7 -13.38 0.03 -1.48
C LEU A 7 -12.88 -0.50 -0.13
N LEU A 8 -12.62 -1.81 -0.03
CA LEU A 8 -12.07 -2.41 1.19
C LEU A 8 -10.66 -1.90 1.50
N ILE A 9 -9.79 -1.80 0.48
CA ILE A 9 -8.42 -1.29 0.65
C ILE A 9 -8.46 0.18 1.09
N ILE A 10 -9.25 1.03 0.42
CA ILE A 10 -9.37 2.44 0.80
C ILE A 10 -9.92 2.58 2.22
N SER A 11 -10.97 1.83 2.58
CA SER A 11 -11.54 1.86 3.93
C SER A 11 -10.53 1.46 4.99
N PHE A 12 -9.70 0.46 4.69
CA PHE A 12 -8.61 0.03 5.58
C PHE A 12 -7.54 1.11 5.75
N LEU A 13 -7.11 1.75 4.66
CA LEU A 13 -6.13 2.84 4.71
C LEU A 13 -6.67 4.05 5.49
N ILE A 14 -7.94 4.39 5.30
CA ILE A 14 -8.60 5.45 6.07
C ILE A 14 -8.65 5.09 7.55
N PHE A 15 -9.05 3.86 7.88
CA PHE A 15 -9.05 3.39 9.27
C PHE A 15 -7.69 3.53 9.93
N VAL A 16 -6.61 3.10 9.25
CA VAL A 16 -5.24 3.19 9.76
C VAL A 16 -4.82 4.64 9.94
N HIS A 17 -5.18 5.51 9.00
CA HIS A 17 -4.92 6.95 9.07
C HIS A 17 -5.57 7.59 10.31
N GLU A 18 -6.88 7.39 10.48
CA GLU A 18 -7.62 7.91 11.63
C GLU A 18 -7.14 7.32 12.95
N LEU A 19 -6.76 6.04 12.94
CA LEU A 19 -6.16 5.38 14.11
C LEU A 19 -4.85 6.08 14.53
N GLY A 20 -4.05 6.54 13.58
CA GLY A 20 -2.85 7.33 13.86
C GLY A 20 -3.17 8.60 14.64
N HIS A 21 -4.15 9.37 14.19
CA HIS A 21 -4.62 10.57 14.89
C HIS A 21 -5.15 10.26 16.28
N LEU A 22 -5.97 9.22 16.40
CA LEU A 22 -6.52 8.77 17.70
C LEU A 22 -5.42 8.42 18.71
N LEU A 23 -4.45 7.61 18.30
CA LEU A 23 -3.36 7.17 19.16
C LEU A 23 -2.49 8.36 19.61
N ALA A 24 -2.15 9.24 18.67
CA ALA A 24 -1.35 10.44 18.98
C ALA A 24 -2.11 11.42 19.87
N ALA A 25 -3.42 11.62 19.67
CA ALA A 25 -4.25 12.46 20.53
C ALA A 25 -4.33 11.90 21.95
N LYS A 26 -4.55 10.60 22.12
CA LYS A 26 -4.56 9.95 23.42
C LYS A 26 -3.19 9.98 24.11
N TRP A 27 -2.11 9.79 23.35
CA TRP A 27 -0.75 9.95 23.87
C TRP A 27 -0.49 11.39 24.36
N ALA A 28 -0.98 12.39 23.63
CA ALA A 28 -0.87 13.79 24.04
C ALA A 28 -1.80 14.18 25.21
N ASN A 29 -2.63 13.25 25.71
CA ASN A 29 -3.66 13.44 26.73
C ASN A 29 -4.81 14.35 26.29
N VAL A 30 -5.13 14.37 24.99
CA VAL A 30 -6.31 15.06 24.47
C VAL A 30 -7.54 14.18 24.64
N LYS A 31 -8.64 14.78 25.06
CA LYS A 31 -9.92 14.08 25.09
C LYS A 31 -10.46 13.92 23.68
N VAL A 32 -10.57 12.66 23.23
CA VAL A 32 -11.20 12.32 21.96
C VAL A 32 -12.68 12.03 22.22
N GLU A 33 -13.56 12.81 21.63
CA GLU A 33 -15.01 12.65 21.78
C GLU A 33 -15.55 11.57 20.84
N ASN A 34 -15.15 11.62 19.56
CA ASN A 34 -15.62 10.68 18.56
C ASN A 34 -14.45 10.15 17.70
N PHE A 35 -14.54 8.87 17.39
CA PHE A 35 -13.74 8.19 16.37
C PHE A 35 -14.72 7.53 15.40
N SER A 36 -14.77 7.99 14.16
CA SER A 36 -15.70 7.48 13.15
C SER A 36 -14.97 7.02 11.90
N ILE A 37 -15.38 5.84 11.42
CA ILE A 37 -14.99 5.34 10.10
C ILE A 37 -16.19 5.50 9.19
N GLY A 38 -15.99 6.20 8.07
CA GLY A 38 -17.05 6.52 7.13
C GLY A 38 -17.84 7.79 7.49
N PHE A 39 -18.69 8.18 6.55
CA PHE A 39 -19.59 9.31 6.66
C PHE A 39 -21.07 8.88 6.56
N GLY A 40 -21.97 9.77 6.96
CA GLY A 40 -23.43 9.56 6.87
C GLY A 40 -24.01 8.87 8.11
N PRO A 41 -25.14 8.16 7.96
CA PRO A 41 -25.81 7.51 9.08
C PRO A 41 -24.92 6.48 9.75
N LYS A 42 -24.86 6.50 11.09
CA LYS A 42 -24.08 5.53 11.89
C LYS A 42 -24.81 4.19 11.88
N LEU A 43 -24.13 3.15 11.36
CA LEU A 43 -24.62 1.77 11.36
C LEU A 43 -24.41 1.12 12.72
N PHE A 44 -23.21 1.35 13.30
CA PHE A 44 -22.87 0.84 14.62
C PHE A 44 -22.20 1.95 15.42
N LYS A 45 -22.49 2.02 16.71
CA LYS A 45 -21.83 2.89 17.66
C LYS A 45 -21.72 2.22 19.02
N PHE A 46 -20.61 2.45 19.69
CA PHE A 46 -20.40 2.05 21.08
C PHE A 46 -19.45 3.03 21.76
N ASN A 47 -19.56 3.12 23.08
CA ASN A 47 -18.69 3.96 23.90
C ASN A 47 -17.66 3.11 24.61
N LEU A 48 -16.40 3.49 24.48
CA LEU A 48 -15.30 2.92 25.26
C LEU A 48 -14.58 4.04 26.02
N GLY A 49 -14.83 4.10 27.32
CA GLY A 49 -14.41 5.22 28.15
C GLY A 49 -15.12 6.53 27.74
N GLU A 50 -14.36 7.54 27.38
CA GLU A 50 -14.86 8.88 27.01
C GLU A 50 -15.02 9.08 25.50
N THR A 51 -14.66 8.07 24.68
CA THR A 51 -14.69 8.13 23.21
C THR A 51 -15.85 7.31 22.66
N GLU A 52 -16.68 7.92 21.83
CA GLU A 52 -17.66 7.20 21.00
C GLU A 52 -16.98 6.69 19.74
N TYR A 53 -17.01 5.38 19.53
CA TYR A 53 -16.56 4.73 18.31
C TYR A 53 -17.75 4.45 17.41
N SER A 54 -17.66 4.78 16.12
CA SER A 54 -18.75 4.59 15.18
C SER A 54 -18.27 4.12 13.81
N LEU A 55 -19.13 3.34 13.16
CA LEU A 55 -18.99 2.92 11.76
C LEU A 55 -20.19 3.46 11.01
N SER A 56 -19.94 4.24 9.97
CA SER A 56 -20.98 4.89 9.16
C SER A 56 -21.17 4.17 7.82
N LEU A 57 -22.29 4.47 7.14
CA LEU A 57 -22.72 3.77 5.94
C LEU A 57 -21.78 3.93 4.74
N LEU A 58 -21.19 5.10 4.56
CA LEU A 58 -20.31 5.38 3.42
C LEU A 58 -18.84 5.25 3.85
N PRO A 59 -18.13 4.19 3.46
CA PRO A 59 -16.76 3.93 3.91
C PRO A 59 -15.71 4.77 3.15
N LEU A 60 -16.05 6.01 2.79
CA LEU A 60 -15.23 6.93 2.01
C LEU A 60 -14.70 8.07 2.87
N GLY A 61 -14.08 7.74 4.01
CA GLY A 61 -13.52 8.74 4.91
C GLY A 61 -13.62 8.31 6.36
N GLY A 62 -13.22 9.20 7.26
CA GLY A 62 -13.32 9.04 8.69
C GLY A 62 -13.04 10.37 9.37
N TYR A 63 -13.14 10.40 10.69
CA TYR A 63 -12.72 11.54 11.47
C TYR A 63 -12.46 11.18 12.93
N VAL A 64 -11.54 11.91 13.52
CA VAL A 64 -11.26 11.90 14.96
C VAL A 64 -11.65 13.26 15.50
N LYS A 65 -12.73 13.34 16.29
CA LYS A 65 -13.15 14.59 16.91
C LYS A 65 -12.47 14.75 18.25
N MET A 66 -11.62 15.77 18.36
CA MET A 66 -10.91 16.14 19.59
C MET A 66 -11.59 17.33 20.28
N GLN A 67 -11.61 17.31 21.59
CA GLN A 67 -12.12 18.43 22.38
C GLN A 67 -11.29 19.70 22.11
N GLY A 68 -11.96 20.82 21.83
CA GLY A 68 -11.32 22.12 21.57
C GLY A 68 -10.68 22.24 20.19
N GLU A 69 -11.04 21.39 19.22
CA GLU A 69 -10.58 21.48 17.85
C GLU A 69 -11.35 22.56 17.07
N ASN A 70 -12.64 22.75 17.39
CA ASN A 70 -13.50 23.73 16.74
C ASN A 70 -13.80 24.92 17.64
N ILE A 71 -13.56 26.13 17.16
CA ILE A 71 -13.83 27.40 17.87
C ILE A 71 -15.32 27.53 18.25
N ASN A 72 -16.23 26.94 17.48
CA ASN A 72 -17.67 27.00 17.71
C ASN A 72 -18.15 26.13 18.90
N GLU A 73 -17.34 25.22 19.42
CA GLU A 73 -17.70 24.39 20.60
C GLU A 73 -17.74 25.18 21.89
N ILE A 74 -17.11 26.35 21.94
CA ILE A 74 -17.16 27.29 23.07
C ILE A 74 -18.58 27.82 23.26
N SER A 75 -19.42 27.83 22.20
CA SER A 75 -20.80 28.32 22.23
C SER A 75 -21.81 27.31 22.80
N ASP A 76 -21.49 26.02 22.86
CA ASP A 76 -22.46 24.96 23.16
C ASP A 76 -22.54 24.57 24.65
N ASN A 77 -22.12 25.41 25.59
CA ASN A 77 -22.18 25.15 27.06
C ASN A 77 -21.58 23.77 27.49
N LYS A 78 -20.75 23.13 26.66
CA LYS A 78 -20.01 21.94 27.05
C LYS A 78 -18.86 22.34 27.96
N THR A 79 -18.75 21.69 29.11
CA THR A 79 -17.61 21.87 30.02
C THR A 79 -16.35 21.34 29.33
N ILE A 80 -15.59 22.25 28.73
CA ILE A 80 -14.29 21.94 28.13
C ILE A 80 -13.27 21.86 29.28
N ASP A 81 -12.57 20.73 29.37
CA ASP A 81 -11.40 20.62 30.25
C ASP A 81 -10.18 21.27 29.56
N PRO A 82 -9.71 22.46 30.03
CA PRO A 82 -8.62 23.16 29.36
C PRO A 82 -7.30 22.37 29.32
N LYS A 83 -7.11 21.42 30.22
CA LYS A 83 -5.89 20.58 30.30
C LYS A 83 -5.88 19.48 29.29
N ARG A 84 -7.04 19.14 28.73
CA ARG A 84 -7.25 18.04 27.77
C ARG A 84 -7.81 18.50 26.42
N SER A 85 -7.75 19.82 26.18
CA SER A 85 -8.18 20.45 24.93
C SER A 85 -7.04 20.50 23.91
N PHE A 86 -7.35 20.21 22.65
CA PHE A 86 -6.42 20.30 21.52
C PHE A 86 -5.84 21.72 21.40
N ASP A 87 -6.67 22.76 21.52
CA ASP A 87 -6.24 24.15 21.38
C ASP A 87 -5.15 24.56 22.37
N ASN A 88 -5.16 24.01 23.57
CA ASN A 88 -4.21 24.33 24.62
C ASN A 88 -2.90 23.53 24.55
N LEU A 89 -2.76 22.64 23.55
CA LEU A 89 -1.53 21.89 23.36
C LEU A 89 -0.39 22.79 22.84
N PRO A 90 0.86 22.49 23.24
CA PRO A 90 2.02 23.08 22.61
C PRO A 90 2.11 22.65 21.13
N ILE A 91 2.66 23.53 20.29
CA ILE A 91 2.70 23.37 18.83
C ILE A 91 3.26 22.01 18.41
N TYR A 92 4.35 21.56 19.03
CA TYR A 92 4.97 20.27 18.67
C TYR A 92 4.02 19.08 18.84
N LYS A 93 3.17 19.06 19.89
CA LYS A 93 2.16 18.00 20.07
C LYS A 93 1.07 18.06 19.03
N LYS A 94 0.60 19.28 18.67
CA LYS A 94 -0.35 19.46 17.56
C LYS A 94 0.22 18.92 16.26
N GLN A 95 1.48 19.21 15.96
CA GLN A 95 2.15 18.69 14.77
C GLN A 95 2.24 17.16 14.79
N ILE A 96 2.62 16.53 15.91
CA ILE A 96 2.67 15.08 16.04
C ILE A 96 1.29 14.47 15.75
N ILE A 97 0.22 15.04 16.30
CA ILE A 97 -1.14 14.56 16.04
C ILE A 97 -1.49 14.68 14.55
N LEU A 98 -1.21 15.82 13.90
CA LEU A 98 -1.51 16.04 12.48
C LEU A 98 -0.72 15.09 11.57
N PHE A 99 0.54 14.82 11.87
CA PHE A 99 1.37 13.93 11.06
C PHE A 99 1.14 12.44 11.36
N ALA A 100 0.52 12.09 12.48
CA ALA A 100 0.34 10.71 12.90
C ALA A 100 -0.51 9.90 11.92
N GLY A 101 -1.53 10.48 11.30
CA GLY A 101 -2.35 9.84 10.28
C GLY A 101 -1.53 9.42 9.05
N PRO A 102 -0.93 10.36 8.32
CA PRO A 102 -0.07 10.04 7.18
C PRO A 102 1.08 9.08 7.52
N LEU A 103 1.69 9.24 8.70
CA LEU A 103 2.80 8.39 9.16
C LEU A 103 2.35 6.94 9.34
N MET A 104 1.17 6.69 9.88
CA MET A 104 0.62 5.33 10.01
C MET A 104 0.44 4.66 8.65
N ASN A 105 -0.07 5.38 7.65
CA ASN A 105 -0.18 4.86 6.30
C ASN A 105 1.19 4.57 5.66
N LEU A 106 2.22 5.33 6.00
CA LEU A 106 3.59 5.08 5.55
C LEU A 106 4.20 3.83 6.22
N ILE A 107 3.88 3.56 7.48
CA ILE A 107 4.40 2.42 8.24
C ILE A 107 3.79 1.08 7.75
N ILE A 108 2.52 1.06 7.34
CA ILE A 108 1.81 -0.16 6.94
C ILE A 108 2.55 -0.98 5.87
N PRO A 109 3.05 -0.40 4.77
CA PRO A 109 3.81 -1.16 3.77
C PRO A 109 5.04 -1.87 4.35
N PHE A 110 5.76 -1.22 5.29
CA PHE A 110 6.92 -1.85 5.93
C PHE A 110 6.58 -3.07 6.79
N ILE A 111 5.33 -3.17 7.23
CA ILE A 111 4.82 -4.35 7.94
C ILE A 111 4.31 -5.39 6.93
N LEU A 112 3.56 -4.96 5.92
CA LEU A 112 2.90 -5.87 4.98
C LEU A 112 3.90 -6.53 4.01
N PHE A 113 4.89 -5.79 3.47
CA PHE A 113 5.85 -6.37 2.53
C PHE A 113 6.61 -7.56 3.10
N PRO A 114 7.23 -7.50 4.30
CA PRO A 114 7.86 -8.68 4.87
C PRO A 114 6.90 -9.86 5.04
N LEU A 115 5.64 -9.61 5.45
CA LEU A 115 4.65 -10.67 5.61
C LEU A 115 4.29 -11.34 4.28
N ILE A 116 4.19 -10.57 3.19
CA ILE A 116 3.94 -11.09 1.85
C ILE A 116 5.15 -11.93 1.39
N PHE A 117 6.37 -11.42 1.57
CA PHE A 117 7.60 -12.13 1.16
C PHE A 117 7.85 -13.43 1.93
N ILE A 118 7.50 -13.47 3.23
CA ILE A 118 7.62 -14.70 4.04
C ILE A 118 6.69 -15.81 3.53
N ASN A 119 5.50 -15.45 3.04
CA ASN A 119 4.55 -16.41 2.47
C ASN A 119 4.90 -16.85 1.03
N GLY A 120 5.93 -16.25 0.44
CA GLY A 120 6.31 -16.46 -0.95
C GLY A 120 5.46 -15.62 -1.91
N ILE A 121 6.05 -15.29 -3.04
CA ILE A 121 5.36 -14.65 -4.16
C ILE A 121 5.40 -15.67 -5.30
N ASP A 122 4.23 -16.05 -5.79
CA ASP A 122 4.16 -16.87 -7.00
C ASP A 122 4.83 -16.10 -8.14
N SER A 123 5.81 -16.71 -8.78
CA SER A 123 6.41 -16.15 -9.99
C SER A 123 5.32 -15.97 -11.04
N PRO A 124 5.31 -14.85 -11.78
CA PRO A 124 4.38 -14.69 -12.88
C PRO A 124 4.52 -15.89 -13.84
N LYS A 125 3.42 -16.50 -14.22
CA LYS A 125 3.41 -17.72 -15.06
C LYS A 125 4.22 -17.57 -16.34
N TYR A 126 4.25 -16.37 -16.94
CA TYR A 126 5.04 -16.12 -18.15
C TYR A 126 6.55 -16.30 -17.93
N LEU A 127 7.07 -16.22 -16.69
CA LEU A 127 8.48 -16.48 -16.41
C LEU A 127 8.79 -17.98 -16.46
N GLU A 128 7.81 -18.84 -16.30
CA GLU A 128 7.93 -20.31 -16.41
C GLU A 128 7.69 -20.79 -17.86
N ASP A 129 7.16 -19.92 -18.72
CA ASP A 129 6.91 -20.23 -20.10
C ASP A 129 8.25 -20.28 -20.90
N LYS A 130 8.26 -21.07 -21.97
CA LYS A 130 9.38 -21.18 -22.88
C LYS A 130 9.67 -19.85 -23.55
N MET A 131 10.94 -19.56 -23.76
CA MET A 131 11.36 -18.39 -24.52
C MET A 131 11.15 -18.63 -26.02
N VAL A 132 10.20 -17.94 -26.61
CA VAL A 132 9.84 -18.07 -28.03
C VAL A 132 10.00 -16.72 -28.72
N ILE A 133 10.48 -16.75 -29.97
CA ILE A 133 10.61 -15.54 -30.80
C ILE A 133 9.24 -15.10 -31.29
N GLY A 134 8.70 -14.04 -30.68
CA GLY A 134 7.39 -13.47 -31.04
C GLY A 134 7.44 -12.47 -32.20
N SER A 135 8.60 -11.82 -32.43
CA SER A 135 8.79 -10.89 -33.55
C SER A 135 10.26 -10.75 -33.94
N ILE A 136 10.51 -10.51 -35.22
CA ILE A 136 11.87 -10.27 -35.74
C ILE A 136 11.83 -8.95 -36.50
N ASN A 137 12.81 -8.09 -36.27
CA ASN A 137 12.98 -6.89 -37.07
C ASN A 137 13.61 -7.26 -38.41
N ILE A 138 12.82 -7.23 -39.48
CA ILE A 138 13.19 -7.64 -40.84
C ILE A 138 14.29 -6.74 -41.44
N ASP A 139 14.41 -5.51 -40.98
CA ASP A 139 15.41 -4.56 -41.47
C ASP A 139 16.83 -4.82 -40.92
N ASP A 140 16.97 -5.74 -39.97
CA ASP A 140 18.24 -6.10 -39.36
C ASP A 140 18.75 -7.48 -39.83
N ASN A 141 19.67 -7.47 -40.76
CA ASN A 141 20.27 -8.70 -41.33
C ASN A 141 20.94 -9.63 -40.29
N ARG A 142 21.21 -9.18 -39.09
CA ARG A 142 21.79 -10.00 -38.05
C ARG A 142 20.85 -11.09 -37.53
N PHE A 143 19.54 -10.94 -37.77
CA PHE A 143 18.51 -11.85 -37.28
C PHE A 143 17.87 -12.71 -38.36
N ASN A 144 18.44 -12.69 -39.61
CA ASN A 144 17.87 -13.44 -40.76
C ASN A 144 17.85 -14.97 -40.55
N GLU A 145 18.65 -15.49 -39.64
CA GLU A 145 18.72 -16.93 -39.36
C GLU A 145 17.60 -17.40 -38.41
N PHE A 146 16.99 -16.46 -37.65
CA PHE A 146 15.90 -16.78 -36.76
C PHE A 146 14.57 -16.87 -37.49
N LYS A 147 13.70 -17.77 -37.01
CA LYS A 147 12.31 -17.86 -37.46
C LYS A 147 11.36 -17.52 -36.30
N LEU A 148 10.20 -16.98 -36.64
CA LEU A 148 9.12 -16.83 -35.71
C LEU A 148 8.77 -18.19 -35.07
N ASP A 149 8.35 -18.16 -33.81
CA ASP A 149 8.00 -19.32 -33.01
C ASP A 149 9.17 -20.28 -32.68
N SER A 150 10.43 -19.92 -33.06
CA SER A 150 11.60 -20.68 -32.60
C SER A 150 11.78 -20.52 -31.11
N GLU A 151 12.10 -21.64 -30.43
CA GLU A 151 12.36 -21.70 -28.99
C GLU A 151 13.86 -21.55 -28.73
N PHE A 152 14.25 -20.64 -27.82
CA PHE A 152 15.61 -20.54 -27.31
C PHE A 152 15.88 -21.67 -26.34
N ILE A 153 16.98 -22.40 -26.54
CA ILE A 153 17.38 -23.54 -25.71
C ILE A 153 18.69 -23.31 -24.94
N SER A 154 19.53 -22.40 -25.42
CA SER A 154 20.79 -22.07 -24.74
C SER A 154 21.34 -20.71 -25.14
N ILE A 155 22.09 -20.08 -24.25
CA ILE A 155 22.92 -18.90 -24.50
C ILE A 155 24.32 -19.18 -23.92
N ASN A 156 25.38 -19.06 -24.77
CA ASN A 156 26.76 -19.33 -24.39
C ASN A 156 26.93 -20.69 -23.66
N ASP A 157 26.33 -21.73 -24.22
CA ASP A 157 26.30 -23.11 -23.67
C ASP A 157 25.54 -23.27 -22.33
N ILE A 158 24.98 -22.18 -21.77
CA ILE A 158 24.09 -22.23 -20.62
C ILE A 158 22.70 -22.62 -21.12
N LYS A 159 22.18 -23.75 -20.63
CA LYS A 159 20.83 -24.22 -21.00
C LYS A 159 19.76 -23.31 -20.41
N ILE A 160 18.77 -22.93 -21.25
CA ILE A 160 17.62 -22.12 -20.87
C ILE A 160 16.37 -22.93 -21.14
N ASN A 161 15.49 -23.06 -20.16
CA ASN A 161 14.20 -23.73 -20.34
C ASN A 161 13.03 -22.74 -20.30
N ASN A 162 13.23 -21.58 -19.69
CA ASN A 162 12.18 -20.58 -19.48
C ASN A 162 12.78 -19.17 -19.28
N TRP A 163 11.93 -18.16 -19.18
CA TRP A 163 12.34 -16.78 -18.95
C TRP A 163 13.07 -16.57 -17.61
N ASN A 164 12.75 -17.36 -16.59
CA ASN A 164 13.41 -17.23 -15.29
C ASN A 164 14.88 -17.65 -15.37
N ASP A 165 15.20 -18.70 -16.12
CA ASP A 165 16.57 -19.12 -16.38
C ASP A 165 17.36 -18.01 -17.06
N PHE A 166 16.75 -17.32 -18.05
CA PHE A 166 17.36 -16.21 -18.77
C PHE A 166 17.68 -15.02 -17.84
N PHE A 167 16.74 -14.61 -16.99
CA PHE A 167 16.98 -13.49 -16.06
C PHE A 167 18.01 -13.79 -14.98
N ASN A 168 18.32 -15.06 -14.73
CA ASN A 168 19.35 -15.48 -13.78
C ASN A 168 20.76 -15.62 -14.42
N ILE A 169 20.89 -15.40 -15.74
CA ILE A 169 22.21 -15.39 -16.39
C ILE A 169 22.97 -14.13 -15.93
N ASP A 170 24.26 -14.33 -15.59
CA ASP A 170 25.12 -13.22 -15.19
C ASP A 170 25.22 -12.18 -16.33
N ASN A 171 25.13 -10.91 -15.97
CA ASN A 171 25.28 -9.80 -16.90
C ASN A 171 26.64 -9.81 -17.64
N ASP A 172 27.69 -10.33 -17.02
CA ASP A 172 29.00 -10.46 -17.64
C ASP A 172 28.99 -11.45 -18.82
N GLU A 173 28.14 -12.48 -18.77
CA GLU A 173 27.96 -13.42 -19.88
C GLU A 173 27.12 -12.80 -21.02
N LEU A 174 26.11 -12.01 -20.67
CA LEU A 174 25.27 -11.33 -21.66
C LEU A 174 25.98 -10.19 -22.40
N ASN A 175 27.04 -9.64 -21.82
CA ASN A 175 27.86 -8.58 -22.46
C ASN A 175 28.93 -9.14 -23.42
N LYS A 176 29.12 -10.45 -23.50
CA LYS A 176 30.01 -11.11 -24.46
C LYS A 176 29.30 -11.31 -25.81
N LYS A 177 30.05 -11.79 -26.81
CA LYS A 177 29.43 -12.26 -28.07
C LYS A 177 28.55 -13.46 -27.74
N LEU A 178 27.25 -13.33 -27.98
CA LEU A 178 26.29 -14.37 -27.68
C LEU A 178 26.30 -15.49 -28.73
N ASN A 179 26.41 -16.71 -28.27
CA ASN A 179 26.15 -17.92 -29.06
C ASN A 179 24.77 -18.46 -28.62
N ILE A 180 23.79 -18.39 -29.51
CA ILE A 180 22.39 -18.70 -29.21
C ILE A 180 22.02 -20.03 -29.85
N GLY A 181 21.64 -21.00 -29.01
CA GLY A 181 21.04 -22.25 -29.46
C GLY A 181 19.52 -22.11 -29.51
N TYR A 182 18.91 -22.56 -30.62
CA TYR A 182 17.46 -22.52 -30.81
C TYR A 182 16.98 -23.73 -31.61
N ILE A 183 15.69 -24.04 -31.48
CA ILE A 183 15.01 -25.09 -32.24
C ILE A 183 13.73 -24.52 -32.88
N PHE A 184 13.32 -25.11 -34.01
CA PHE A 184 12.09 -24.75 -34.73
C PHE A 184 10.95 -25.67 -34.31
#